data_33df3dc2777003548b8b7c4208b66d95
#
_entry.id   33df3dc2777003548b8b7c4208b66d95
#
_cell.length_a   1.000
_cell.length_b   1.000
_cell.length_c   1.000
_cell.angle_alpha   90.00
_cell.angle_beta   90.00
_cell.angle_gamma   90.00
#
_symmetry.space_group_name_H-M   'P 1'
#
loop_
_entity.id
_entity.type
_entity.pdbx_description
1 polymer ?
#
loop_
_entity_poly.entity_id
_entity_poly.type
_entity_poly.pdbx_seq_one_letter_code
_entity_poly.pdbx_strand_id
1 'polypeptide(L)'
;MYLDEYKRWLSANLIDFDLHAELASIENDDEAIKERFAVALKFGTAGLRGTLGAGTNRMNIWVVRQATQGVADWIKTQGGTQTVAISYDSRLKGWTFAKDAAAVLAANGIHVRLYDELMPVPALSFATRYYHCNAGIMITASHNPAKYNGFKAYGPDGCQMTDDAAAIVYDQIQKTDVLTGAKYITFAEGVEKGLIQFVGDDCKEALYQAIESRQVRPNLCKTAGLKLVYSPLNGTGLVPVTRVLSDMGITDITIVPEQEYPNGYFTTCPYPNPEIYEALEKGLELAKKVGADLMLATDPDADRVGIAMKCPDGSYELVSGNEMGVLLLDYICAGRIEKGTMPKNPVAVKSIVSTPLADLVAKHYGVELRHTLTGFKWIGDQIAQLEAHGEEERFIFGFEESYGYLAGSYVRDKDAIVGSMLICEMAAYYRSIGSSIKQRLEEIYAQYGRFLNKVDSYEFDGLSGMDKMAGIMNTLRTNPPVEFAGRKVVSLTDYNKPEETGLPKANVLIFGLEDGATVVVRPSGTEPKIKTYFTTLGKDLAEAQKEKDELAAVLKPLFS
;
A
#
# COMPACT_ATOMS: atom_id res chain seq x y z
N MET A 1 -23.89 -17.99 21.79
CA MET A 1 -23.01 -16.82 21.59
C MET A 1 -23.15 -16.26 20.15
N TYR A 2 -22.68 -16.89 19.06
CA TYR A 2 -22.83 -16.32 17.71
C TYR A 2 -24.29 -16.29 17.22
N LEU A 3 -25.11 -17.29 17.56
CA LEU A 3 -26.55 -17.30 17.25
C LEU A 3 -27.32 -16.21 18.00
N ASP A 4 -26.92 -15.86 19.22
CA ASP A 4 -27.58 -14.79 19.97
C ASP A 4 -27.27 -13.44 19.35
N GLU A 5 -26.02 -13.23 18.90
CA GLU A 5 -25.63 -12.02 18.18
C GLU A 5 -26.32 -11.90 16.82
N TYR A 6 -26.45 -13.00 16.05
CA TYR A 6 -27.25 -13.04 14.83
C TYR A 6 -28.71 -12.60 15.07
N LYS A 7 -29.37 -13.20 16.09
CA LYS A 7 -30.75 -12.85 16.45
C LYS A 7 -30.89 -11.40 16.87
N ARG A 8 -29.88 -10.88 17.59
CA ARG A 8 -29.82 -9.49 17.99
C ARG A 8 -29.77 -8.56 16.76
N TRP A 9 -28.94 -8.88 15.77
CA TRP A 9 -28.86 -8.12 14.53
C TRP A 9 -30.14 -8.23 13.69
N LEU A 10 -30.74 -9.41 13.60
CA LEU A 10 -31.98 -9.64 12.88
C LEU A 10 -33.15 -8.82 13.46
N SER A 11 -33.19 -8.67 14.80
CA SER A 11 -34.21 -7.89 15.51
C SER A 11 -33.92 -6.38 15.60
N ALA A 12 -32.69 -5.94 15.26
CA ALA A 12 -32.30 -4.55 15.33
C ALA A 12 -32.94 -3.74 14.19
N ASN A 13 -33.22 -2.47 14.44
CA ASN A 13 -33.67 -1.54 13.41
C ASN A 13 -32.47 -1.08 12.57
N LEU A 14 -32.01 -1.95 11.66
CA LEU A 14 -30.92 -1.65 10.76
C LEU A 14 -31.38 -0.63 9.70
N ILE A 15 -30.64 0.46 9.57
CA ILE A 15 -30.95 1.53 8.61
C ILE A 15 -30.70 1.08 7.16
N ASP A 16 -29.70 0.21 6.97
CA ASP A 16 -29.33 -0.35 5.67
C ASP A 16 -30.21 -1.56 5.36
N PHE A 17 -31.18 -1.38 4.48
CA PHE A 17 -32.13 -2.41 4.07
C PHE A 17 -31.44 -3.67 3.52
N ASP A 18 -30.31 -3.50 2.82
CA ASP A 18 -29.55 -4.62 2.25
C ASP A 18 -29.08 -5.59 3.34
N LEU A 19 -28.64 -5.07 4.48
CA LEU A 19 -28.17 -5.89 5.62
C LEU A 19 -29.29 -6.73 6.21
N HIS A 20 -30.50 -6.19 6.32
CA HIS A 20 -31.65 -6.93 6.85
C HIS A 20 -32.07 -8.06 5.91
N ALA A 21 -32.11 -7.79 4.61
CA ALA A 21 -32.42 -8.82 3.59
C ALA A 21 -31.38 -9.94 3.59
N GLU A 22 -30.08 -9.57 3.71
CA GLU A 22 -28.99 -10.53 3.80
C GLU A 22 -29.12 -11.43 5.05
N LEU A 23 -29.41 -10.85 6.22
CA LEU A 23 -29.62 -11.63 7.46
C LEU A 23 -30.77 -12.61 7.35
N ALA A 24 -31.90 -12.18 6.77
CA ALA A 24 -33.04 -13.05 6.54
C ALA A 24 -32.70 -14.22 5.58
N SER A 25 -31.86 -13.96 4.58
CA SER A 25 -31.46 -14.99 3.60
C SER A 25 -30.63 -16.14 4.16
N ILE A 26 -29.95 -15.92 5.29
CA ILE A 26 -29.06 -16.91 5.94
C ILE A 26 -29.68 -17.56 7.17
N GLU A 27 -30.96 -17.35 7.46
CA GLU A 27 -31.62 -17.82 8.69
C GLU A 27 -31.43 -19.32 8.97
N ASN A 28 -31.35 -20.14 7.92
CA ASN A 28 -31.19 -21.57 8.01
C ASN A 28 -29.78 -22.08 7.65
N ASP A 29 -28.80 -21.18 7.54
CA ASP A 29 -27.40 -21.49 7.21
C ASP A 29 -26.49 -21.20 8.40
N ASP A 30 -26.31 -22.22 9.26
CA ASP A 30 -25.50 -22.10 10.49
C ASP A 30 -24.03 -21.77 10.19
N GLU A 31 -23.46 -22.28 9.10
CA GLU A 31 -22.08 -21.96 8.72
C GLU A 31 -21.94 -20.49 8.31
N ALA A 32 -22.87 -19.99 7.50
CA ALA A 32 -22.90 -18.58 7.11
C ALA A 32 -23.12 -17.65 8.31
N ILE A 33 -23.98 -18.03 9.27
CA ILE A 33 -24.19 -17.28 10.51
C ILE A 33 -22.91 -17.30 11.36
N LYS A 34 -22.30 -18.45 11.55
CA LYS A 34 -21.07 -18.62 12.33
C LYS A 34 -19.91 -17.81 11.73
N GLU A 35 -19.74 -17.84 10.43
CA GLU A 35 -18.69 -17.08 9.74
C GLU A 35 -18.83 -15.57 9.97
N ARG A 36 -20.05 -15.04 10.04
CA ARG A 36 -20.34 -13.63 10.23
C ARG A 36 -20.29 -13.14 11.68
N PHE A 37 -20.58 -14.02 12.65
CA PHE A 37 -20.83 -13.62 14.04
C PHE A 37 -19.96 -14.31 15.10
N ALA A 38 -19.20 -15.37 14.74
CA ALA A 38 -18.37 -16.06 15.72
C ALA A 38 -17.18 -15.24 16.19
N VAL A 39 -16.70 -14.33 15.34
CA VAL A 39 -15.61 -13.41 15.63
C VAL A 39 -15.98 -12.02 15.10
N ALA A 40 -15.37 -10.97 15.65
CA ALA A 40 -15.43 -9.62 15.09
C ALA A 40 -14.21 -9.35 14.21
N LEU A 41 -14.33 -8.43 13.25
CA LEU A 41 -13.18 -7.93 12.51
C LEU A 41 -12.15 -7.36 13.49
N LYS A 42 -10.92 -7.81 13.35
CA LYS A 42 -9.82 -7.28 14.16
C LYS A 42 -9.33 -5.96 13.57
N PHE A 43 -9.20 -4.97 14.43
CA PHE A 43 -8.46 -3.75 14.10
C PHE A 43 -6.98 -4.11 14.18
N GLY A 44 -6.40 -4.44 13.01
CA GLY A 44 -4.99 -4.75 12.89
C GLY A 44 -4.11 -3.51 12.86
N THR A 45 -2.84 -3.68 12.61
CA THR A 45 -1.84 -2.60 12.55
C THR A 45 -2.15 -1.51 11.50
N ALA A 46 -3.04 -1.79 10.56
CA ALA A 46 -3.43 -0.87 9.49
C ALA A 46 -4.92 -0.48 9.52
N GLY A 47 -5.69 -0.94 10.52
CA GLY A 47 -7.14 -0.72 10.59
C GLY A 47 -7.96 -1.99 10.36
N LEU A 48 -9.21 -1.83 9.85
CA LEU A 48 -10.10 -2.94 9.52
C LEU A 48 -10.06 -3.26 8.03
N ARG A 49 -10.19 -4.53 7.68
CA ARG A 49 -10.45 -4.99 6.31
C ARG A 49 -11.31 -6.24 6.34
N GLY A 50 -12.36 -6.27 5.53
CA GLY A 50 -13.26 -7.41 5.45
C GLY A 50 -14.16 -7.34 4.24
N THR A 51 -14.91 -8.41 3.99
CA THR A 51 -15.96 -8.43 2.98
C THR A 51 -17.15 -7.58 3.45
N LEU A 52 -17.81 -6.92 2.50
CA LEU A 52 -19.05 -6.18 2.74
C LEU A 52 -20.17 -7.16 3.16
N GLY A 53 -21.06 -6.73 4.06
CA GLY A 53 -22.24 -7.50 4.45
C GLY A 53 -22.63 -7.34 5.92
N ALA A 54 -23.64 -8.07 6.31
CA ALA A 54 -24.17 -8.09 7.68
C ALA A 54 -23.31 -8.96 8.61
N GLY A 55 -23.07 -8.48 9.82
CA GLY A 55 -22.35 -9.20 10.87
C GLY A 55 -21.15 -8.46 11.43
N THR A 56 -20.65 -8.93 12.57
CA THR A 56 -19.49 -8.37 13.26
C THR A 56 -18.16 -8.66 12.56
N ASN A 57 -18.12 -9.72 11.74
CA ASN A 57 -16.97 -10.11 10.91
C ASN A 57 -17.12 -9.62 9.45
N ARG A 58 -17.83 -8.53 9.24
CA ARG A 58 -18.08 -7.90 7.93
C ARG A 58 -17.90 -6.40 7.99
N MET A 59 -17.56 -5.80 6.85
CA MET A 59 -17.58 -4.34 6.70
C MET A 59 -18.99 -3.86 6.42
N ASN A 60 -19.52 -3.03 7.31
CA ASN A 60 -20.82 -2.38 7.24
C ASN A 60 -20.82 -1.08 8.06
N ILE A 61 -21.90 -0.32 7.97
CA ILE A 61 -21.99 0.98 8.68
C ILE A 61 -21.84 0.84 10.20
N TRP A 62 -22.31 -0.24 10.80
CA TRP A 62 -22.27 -0.46 12.25
C TRP A 62 -20.84 -0.72 12.74
N VAL A 63 -20.10 -1.55 12.01
CA VAL A 63 -18.69 -1.81 12.29
C VAL A 63 -17.84 -0.55 12.05
N VAL A 64 -18.14 0.23 11.00
CA VAL A 64 -17.46 1.52 10.76
C VAL A 64 -17.76 2.52 11.88
N ARG A 65 -19.01 2.63 12.34
CA ARG A 65 -19.38 3.49 13.49
C ARG A 65 -18.65 3.08 14.76
N GLN A 66 -18.62 1.79 15.05
CA GLN A 66 -17.90 1.24 16.21
C GLN A 66 -16.40 1.58 16.15
N ALA A 67 -15.76 1.34 15.00
CA ALA A 67 -14.35 1.66 14.81
C ALA A 67 -14.08 3.17 14.94
N THR A 68 -14.95 3.99 14.38
CA THR A 68 -14.82 5.45 14.44
C THR A 68 -15.02 5.97 15.85
N GLN A 69 -15.93 5.36 16.65
CA GLN A 69 -16.08 5.70 18.07
C GLN A 69 -14.80 5.39 18.84
N GLY A 70 -14.17 4.23 18.57
CA GLY A 70 -12.88 3.89 19.20
C GLY A 70 -11.78 4.91 18.86
N VAL A 71 -11.71 5.37 17.61
CA VAL A 71 -10.80 6.45 17.21
C VAL A 71 -11.15 7.77 17.92
N ALA A 72 -12.44 8.12 18.00
CA ALA A 72 -12.90 9.32 18.70
C ALA A 72 -12.51 9.31 20.18
N ASP A 73 -12.69 8.17 20.85
CA ASP A 73 -12.37 8.03 22.29
C ASP A 73 -10.85 8.11 22.52
N TRP A 74 -10.03 7.56 21.63
CA TRP A 74 -8.59 7.72 21.67
C TRP A 74 -8.16 9.19 21.46
N ILE A 75 -8.73 9.89 20.47
CA ILE A 75 -8.42 11.30 20.18
C ILE A 75 -8.73 12.18 21.38
N LYS A 76 -9.85 11.95 22.08
CA LYS A 76 -10.25 12.73 23.27
C LYS A 76 -9.22 12.68 24.39
N THR A 77 -8.40 11.64 24.45
CA THR A 77 -7.32 11.56 25.45
C THR A 77 -6.17 12.53 25.16
N GLN A 78 -6.08 13.08 23.92
CA GLN A 78 -4.98 13.94 23.51
C GLN A 78 -5.18 15.43 23.90
N GLY A 79 -6.40 15.83 24.28
CA GLY A 79 -6.74 17.21 24.64
C GLY A 79 -6.77 18.18 23.45
N GLY A 80 -7.11 19.44 23.71
CA GLY A 80 -7.16 20.51 22.69
C GLY A 80 -8.35 20.42 21.73
N THR A 81 -8.38 21.29 20.72
CA THR A 81 -9.34 21.23 19.61
C THR A 81 -8.97 20.07 18.72
N GLN A 82 -9.92 19.18 18.46
CA GLN A 82 -9.67 17.91 17.78
C GLN A 82 -10.21 17.94 16.37
N THR A 83 -9.40 17.52 15.42
CA THR A 83 -9.75 17.47 14.01
C THR A 83 -9.31 16.14 13.40
N VAL A 84 -10.12 15.60 12.47
CA VAL A 84 -9.83 14.37 11.71
C VAL A 84 -10.03 14.63 10.23
N ALA A 85 -9.07 14.21 9.41
CA ALA A 85 -9.22 14.17 7.95
C ALA A 85 -9.83 12.84 7.51
N ILE A 86 -10.72 12.85 6.51
CA ILE A 86 -11.33 11.63 5.95
C ILE A 86 -11.23 11.66 4.44
N SER A 87 -10.79 10.53 3.85
CA SER A 87 -10.83 10.26 2.42
C SER A 87 -11.37 8.87 2.14
N TYR A 88 -11.72 8.59 0.89
CA TYR A 88 -12.29 7.31 0.45
C TYR A 88 -11.97 7.05 -1.03
N ASP A 89 -11.94 5.77 -1.39
CA ASP A 89 -11.75 5.32 -2.77
C ASP A 89 -13.08 5.00 -3.49
N SER A 90 -12.98 4.45 -4.69
CA SER A 90 -14.11 4.15 -5.57
C SER A 90 -14.96 2.94 -5.14
N ARG A 91 -14.60 2.23 -4.08
CA ARG A 91 -15.24 0.99 -3.65
C ARG A 91 -16.69 1.18 -3.25
N LEU A 92 -17.48 0.10 -3.42
CA LEU A 92 -18.86 0.04 -2.95
C LEU A 92 -18.97 0.47 -1.49
N LYS A 93 -19.95 1.30 -1.17
CA LYS A 93 -20.19 1.89 0.16
C LYS A 93 -19.08 2.87 0.64
N GLY A 94 -18.04 3.21 -0.17
CA GLY A 94 -16.96 4.11 0.22
C GLY A 94 -17.47 5.44 0.78
N TRP A 95 -18.25 6.17 0.00
CA TRP A 95 -18.88 7.43 0.43
C TRP A 95 -19.81 7.26 1.64
N THR A 96 -20.59 6.17 1.69
CA THR A 96 -21.50 5.89 2.81
C THR A 96 -20.71 5.75 4.11
N PHE A 97 -19.64 4.97 4.12
CA PHE A 97 -18.79 4.76 5.29
C PHE A 97 -18.05 6.03 5.71
N ALA A 98 -17.58 6.83 4.74
CA ALA A 98 -16.93 8.10 5.03
C ALA A 98 -17.89 9.10 5.70
N LYS A 99 -19.14 9.19 5.22
CA LYS A 99 -20.19 10.02 5.86
C LYS A 99 -20.56 9.55 7.27
N ASP A 100 -20.69 8.24 7.45
CA ASP A 100 -21.01 7.69 8.78
C ASP A 100 -19.87 7.92 9.78
N ALA A 101 -18.61 7.76 9.35
CA ALA A 101 -17.45 8.08 10.16
C ALA A 101 -17.45 9.59 10.54
N ALA A 102 -17.69 10.47 9.58
CA ALA A 102 -17.77 11.91 9.83
C ALA A 102 -18.89 12.25 10.84
N ALA A 103 -20.05 11.61 10.73
CA ALA A 103 -21.19 11.80 11.61
C ALA A 103 -20.93 11.34 13.06
N VAL A 104 -20.23 10.22 13.25
CA VAL A 104 -19.78 9.74 14.56
C VAL A 104 -18.79 10.71 15.19
N LEU A 105 -17.79 11.18 14.44
CA LEU A 105 -16.80 12.15 14.94
C LEU A 105 -17.48 13.46 15.36
N ALA A 106 -18.36 13.99 14.51
CA ALA A 106 -19.11 15.21 14.80
C ALA A 106 -20.02 15.05 16.06
N ALA A 107 -20.66 13.88 16.25
CA ALA A 107 -21.42 13.57 17.47
C ALA A 107 -20.55 13.54 18.74
N ASN A 108 -19.25 13.34 18.57
CA ASN A 108 -18.27 13.39 19.66
C ASN A 108 -17.64 14.78 19.84
N GLY A 109 -18.07 15.80 19.08
CA GLY A 109 -17.55 17.16 19.11
C GLY A 109 -16.22 17.35 18.40
N ILE A 110 -15.82 16.39 17.57
CA ILE A 110 -14.58 16.40 16.80
C ILE A 110 -14.85 17.04 15.44
N HIS A 111 -14.01 17.98 15.03
CA HIS A 111 -14.06 18.59 13.71
C HIS A 111 -13.59 17.61 12.63
N VAL A 112 -14.22 17.64 11.46
CA VAL A 112 -13.92 16.76 10.36
C VAL A 112 -13.55 17.57 9.12
N ARG A 113 -12.47 17.19 8.44
CA ARG A 113 -12.08 17.61 7.10
C ARG A 113 -12.33 16.43 6.15
N LEU A 114 -13.44 16.44 5.44
CA LEU A 114 -13.86 15.36 4.54
C LEU A 114 -13.62 15.77 3.09
N TYR A 115 -13.00 14.89 2.31
CA TYR A 115 -13.02 15.08 0.86
C TYR A 115 -14.42 14.85 0.30
N ASP A 116 -14.89 15.77 -0.54
CA ASP A 116 -16.20 15.72 -1.22
C ASP A 116 -16.15 14.90 -2.51
N GLU A 117 -14.96 14.53 -2.94
CA GLU A 117 -14.66 13.69 -4.08
C GLU A 117 -13.74 12.53 -3.70
N LEU A 118 -13.60 11.56 -4.60
CA LEU A 118 -12.67 10.44 -4.43
C LEU A 118 -11.22 10.97 -4.42
N MET A 119 -10.49 10.71 -3.35
CA MET A 119 -9.10 11.13 -3.26
C MET A 119 -8.22 9.99 -2.75
N PRO A 120 -6.97 9.91 -3.26
CA PRO A 120 -6.05 8.82 -2.95
C PRO A 120 -5.50 8.86 -1.52
N VAL A 121 -4.89 7.76 -1.10
CA VAL A 121 -4.20 7.64 0.20
C VAL A 121 -3.22 8.77 0.46
N PRO A 122 -2.32 9.16 -0.46
CA PRO A 122 -1.41 10.28 -0.20
C PRO A 122 -2.12 11.62 0.05
N ALA A 123 -3.29 11.83 -0.55
CA ALA A 123 -4.08 13.04 -0.28
C ALA A 123 -4.58 13.06 1.16
N LEU A 124 -5.02 11.91 1.72
CA LEU A 124 -5.38 11.82 3.14
C LEU A 124 -4.18 12.13 4.05
N SER A 125 -3.03 11.49 3.78
CA SER A 125 -1.81 11.72 4.55
C SER A 125 -1.44 13.20 4.54
N PHE A 126 -1.50 13.85 3.37
CA PHE A 126 -1.22 15.28 3.21
C PHE A 126 -2.22 16.15 3.97
N ALA A 127 -3.53 15.95 3.79
CA ALA A 127 -4.56 16.74 4.47
C ALA A 127 -4.49 16.60 6.00
N THR A 128 -4.16 15.41 6.50
CA THR A 128 -3.95 15.17 7.94
C THR A 128 -2.85 16.09 8.49
N ARG A 129 -1.75 16.24 7.77
CA ARG A 129 -0.64 17.12 8.13
C ARG A 129 -0.96 18.60 7.88
N TYR A 130 -1.53 18.93 6.73
CA TYR A 130 -1.87 20.28 6.30
C TYR A 130 -2.82 20.99 7.27
N TYR A 131 -3.85 20.30 7.75
CA TYR A 131 -4.81 20.81 8.71
C TYR A 131 -4.43 20.52 10.18
N HIS A 132 -3.23 19.98 10.44
CA HIS A 132 -2.78 19.59 11.78
C HIS A 132 -3.80 18.71 12.51
N CYS A 133 -4.34 17.71 11.81
CA CYS A 133 -5.34 16.81 12.37
C CYS A 133 -4.74 15.89 13.43
N ASN A 134 -5.56 15.48 14.39
CA ASN A 134 -5.19 14.47 15.38
C ASN A 134 -5.15 13.05 14.81
N ALA A 135 -5.90 12.82 13.72
CA ALA A 135 -5.94 11.56 13.01
C ALA A 135 -6.39 11.73 11.56
N GLY A 136 -6.17 10.70 10.75
CA GLY A 136 -6.76 10.55 9.44
C GLY A 136 -7.51 9.22 9.31
N ILE A 137 -8.56 9.17 8.50
CA ILE A 137 -9.32 7.94 8.19
C ILE A 137 -9.40 7.78 6.67
N MET A 138 -8.94 6.64 6.15
CA MET A 138 -9.11 6.26 4.75
C MET A 138 -10.05 5.07 4.65
N ILE A 139 -11.14 5.25 3.90
CA ILE A 139 -12.07 4.16 3.58
C ILE A 139 -11.62 3.51 2.27
N THR A 140 -10.95 2.37 2.40
CA THR A 140 -10.37 1.62 1.27
C THR A 140 -10.02 0.20 1.67
N ALA A 141 -9.99 -0.71 0.70
CA ALA A 141 -9.35 -2.01 0.81
C ALA A 141 -8.21 -2.18 -0.23
N SER A 142 -7.62 -1.04 -0.68
CA SER A 142 -6.51 -1.01 -1.67
C SER A 142 -6.88 -1.82 -2.92
N HIS A 143 -6.08 -2.78 -3.31
CA HIS A 143 -6.23 -3.61 -4.51
C HIS A 143 -7.07 -4.89 -4.31
N ASN A 144 -7.74 -5.08 -3.17
CA ASN A 144 -8.58 -6.26 -2.95
C ASN A 144 -9.80 -6.28 -3.90
N PRO A 145 -10.40 -7.46 -4.18
CA PRO A 145 -11.63 -7.58 -4.97
C PRO A 145 -12.80 -6.70 -4.49
N ALA A 146 -13.77 -6.45 -5.37
CA ALA A 146 -14.93 -5.58 -5.16
C ALA A 146 -15.73 -5.87 -3.88
N LYS A 147 -15.80 -7.14 -3.46
CA LYS A 147 -16.52 -7.56 -2.24
C LYS A 147 -15.88 -7.05 -0.94
N TYR A 148 -14.66 -6.54 -0.98
CA TYR A 148 -13.96 -6.01 0.21
C TYR A 148 -14.10 -4.50 0.32
N ASN A 149 -14.14 -4.02 1.57
CA ASN A 149 -13.84 -2.64 1.92
C ASN A 149 -13.01 -2.63 3.23
N GLY A 150 -12.59 -1.46 3.67
CA GLY A 150 -11.78 -1.30 4.86
C GLY A 150 -11.81 0.09 5.44
N PHE A 151 -11.16 0.22 6.58
CA PHE A 151 -11.03 1.45 7.36
C PHE A 151 -9.59 1.51 7.85
N LYS A 152 -8.75 2.35 7.23
CA LYS A 152 -7.37 2.60 7.65
C LYS A 152 -7.34 3.83 8.56
N ALA A 153 -6.61 3.76 9.69
CA ALA A 153 -6.42 4.88 10.60
C ALA A 153 -4.97 5.39 10.55
N TYR A 154 -4.84 6.71 10.58
CA TYR A 154 -3.58 7.45 10.48
C TYR A 154 -3.37 8.32 11.71
N GLY A 155 -2.13 8.47 12.14
CA GLY A 155 -1.72 9.38 13.19
C GLY A 155 -1.63 10.84 12.75
N PRO A 156 -1.34 11.76 13.68
CA PRO A 156 -1.24 13.21 13.39
C PRO A 156 -0.07 13.55 12.44
N ASP A 157 0.91 12.68 12.33
CA ASP A 157 2.04 12.79 11.41
C ASP A 157 1.67 12.41 9.96
N GLY A 158 0.45 11.93 9.71
CA GLY A 158 -0.02 11.45 8.42
C GLY A 158 0.49 10.06 8.05
N CYS A 159 1.08 9.32 9.00
CA CYS A 159 1.47 7.92 8.84
C CYS A 159 0.35 6.99 9.32
N GLN A 160 0.23 5.80 8.77
CA GLN A 160 -0.62 4.77 9.37
C GLN A 160 -0.24 4.54 10.83
N MET A 161 -1.23 4.37 11.70
CA MET A 161 -0.98 4.22 13.13
C MET A 161 0.04 3.13 13.44
N THR A 162 0.94 3.43 14.38
CA THR A 162 1.86 2.43 14.95
C THR A 162 1.09 1.37 15.73
N ASP A 163 1.74 0.24 16.01
CA ASP A 163 1.11 -0.88 16.72
C ASP A 163 0.59 -0.49 18.10
N ASP A 164 1.30 0.39 18.81
CA ASP A 164 0.90 0.87 20.14
C ASP A 164 -0.38 1.74 20.06
N ALA A 165 -0.44 2.70 19.13
CA ALA A 165 -1.62 3.53 18.92
C ALA A 165 -2.81 2.67 18.44
N ALA A 166 -2.58 1.74 17.52
CA ALA A 166 -3.61 0.82 17.04
C ALA A 166 -4.15 -0.07 18.17
N ALA A 167 -3.30 -0.55 19.08
CA ALA A 167 -3.73 -1.34 20.24
C ALA A 167 -4.64 -0.54 21.18
N ILE A 168 -4.30 0.73 21.45
CA ILE A 168 -5.13 1.62 22.28
C ILE A 168 -6.50 1.84 21.60
N VAL A 169 -6.52 2.12 20.30
CA VAL A 169 -7.77 2.28 19.53
C VAL A 169 -8.59 0.99 19.58
N TYR A 170 -7.95 -0.16 19.38
CA TYR A 170 -8.62 -1.46 19.42
C TYR A 170 -9.27 -1.73 20.79
N ASP A 171 -8.60 -1.40 21.88
CA ASP A 171 -9.16 -1.51 23.23
C ASP A 171 -10.42 -0.65 23.43
N GLN A 172 -10.48 0.54 22.83
CA GLN A 172 -11.69 1.37 22.85
C GLN A 172 -12.80 0.78 21.97
N ILE A 173 -12.47 0.24 20.79
CA ILE A 173 -13.42 -0.47 19.92
C ILE A 173 -14.07 -1.63 20.67
N GLN A 174 -13.29 -2.44 21.40
CA GLN A 174 -13.81 -3.59 22.17
C GLN A 174 -14.77 -3.21 23.30
N LYS A 175 -14.68 -1.99 23.82
CA LYS A 175 -15.60 -1.46 24.85
C LYS A 175 -16.88 -0.87 24.26
N THR A 176 -16.92 -0.64 22.95
CA THR A 176 -18.03 -0.01 22.25
C THR A 176 -18.96 -1.08 21.69
N ASP A 177 -20.22 -1.10 22.10
CA ASP A 177 -21.21 -2.01 21.50
C ASP A 177 -21.43 -1.66 20.03
N VAL A 178 -21.41 -2.68 19.15
CA VAL A 178 -21.42 -2.48 17.69
C VAL A 178 -22.71 -1.81 17.19
N LEU A 179 -23.87 -2.09 17.80
CA LEU A 179 -25.17 -1.55 17.36
C LEU A 179 -25.57 -0.25 18.06
N THR A 180 -25.16 -0.07 19.32
CA THR A 180 -25.68 1.01 20.19
C THR A 180 -24.61 1.87 20.84
N GLY A 181 -23.33 1.48 20.76
CA GLY A 181 -22.25 2.13 21.51
C GLY A 181 -21.72 3.40 20.87
N ALA A 182 -21.83 3.56 19.54
CA ALA A 182 -21.36 4.75 18.86
C ALA A 182 -22.33 5.92 19.03
N LYS A 183 -21.81 7.10 19.39
CA LYS A 183 -22.56 8.34 19.31
C LYS A 183 -22.75 8.72 17.84
N TYR A 184 -23.93 9.24 17.50
CA TYR A 184 -24.26 9.56 16.13
C TYR A 184 -25.18 10.78 16.04
N ILE A 185 -24.88 11.68 15.13
CA ILE A 185 -25.79 12.69 14.60
C ILE A 185 -25.91 12.48 13.09
N THR A 186 -26.90 13.09 12.45
CA THR A 186 -26.96 13.00 10.99
C THR A 186 -25.81 13.77 10.35
N PHE A 187 -25.38 13.34 9.16
CA PHE A 187 -24.35 14.05 8.41
C PHE A 187 -24.74 15.52 8.16
N ALA A 188 -26.02 15.78 7.83
CA ALA A 188 -26.55 17.12 7.62
C ALA A 188 -26.42 18.00 8.88
N GLU A 189 -26.76 17.47 10.05
CA GLU A 189 -26.55 18.19 11.33
C GLU A 189 -25.07 18.51 11.59
N GLY A 190 -24.18 17.57 11.25
CA GLY A 190 -22.73 17.80 11.40
C GLY A 190 -22.25 18.96 10.52
N VAL A 191 -22.73 19.04 9.29
CA VAL A 191 -22.44 20.14 8.36
C VAL A 191 -23.07 21.46 8.86
N GLU A 192 -24.35 21.44 9.25
CA GLU A 192 -25.05 22.63 9.75
C GLU A 192 -24.39 23.21 11.00
N LYS A 193 -23.89 22.36 11.90
CA LYS A 193 -23.13 22.77 13.10
C LYS A 193 -21.71 23.23 12.81
N GLY A 194 -21.24 23.15 11.56
CA GLY A 194 -19.86 23.47 11.15
C GLY A 194 -18.81 22.51 11.66
N LEU A 195 -19.22 21.34 12.18
CA LEU A 195 -18.30 20.29 12.65
C LEU A 195 -17.76 19.45 11.47
N ILE A 196 -18.52 19.30 10.40
CA ILE A 196 -18.08 18.64 9.17
C ILE A 196 -17.88 19.73 8.12
N GLN A 197 -16.64 19.82 7.61
CA GLN A 197 -16.25 20.75 6.56
C GLN A 197 -15.51 19.97 5.46
N PHE A 198 -15.70 20.39 4.22
CA PHE A 198 -14.96 19.78 3.12
C PHE A 198 -13.51 20.28 3.06
N VAL A 199 -12.63 19.44 2.51
CA VAL A 199 -11.25 19.83 2.22
C VAL A 199 -11.26 20.88 1.12
N GLY A 200 -10.56 21.99 1.34
CA GLY A 200 -10.51 23.10 0.39
C GLY A 200 -9.56 22.84 -0.78
N ASP A 201 -9.76 23.59 -1.86
CA ASP A 201 -8.90 23.54 -3.05
C ASP A 201 -7.48 23.99 -2.73
N ASP A 202 -7.28 24.87 -1.73
CA ASP A 202 -5.96 25.27 -1.23
C ASP A 202 -5.11 24.08 -0.76
N CYS A 203 -5.72 23.13 -0.06
CA CYS A 203 -5.03 21.91 0.38
C CYS A 203 -4.71 20.99 -0.82
N LYS A 204 -5.65 20.84 -1.77
CA LYS A 204 -5.44 20.03 -2.98
C LYS A 204 -4.30 20.60 -3.84
N GLU A 205 -4.31 21.90 -4.10
CA GLU A 205 -3.26 22.58 -4.85
C GLU A 205 -1.89 22.51 -4.15
N ALA A 206 -1.86 22.65 -2.83
CA ALA A 206 -0.63 22.49 -2.05
C ALA A 206 -0.06 21.06 -2.16
N LEU A 207 -0.91 20.03 -2.22
CA LEU A 207 -0.49 18.65 -2.47
C LEU A 207 0.16 18.53 -3.87
N TYR A 208 -0.49 19.04 -4.92
CA TYR A 208 0.07 18.98 -6.28
C TYR A 208 1.40 19.69 -6.37
N GLN A 209 1.54 20.87 -5.79
CA GLN A 209 2.80 21.60 -5.72
C GLN A 209 3.89 20.83 -4.97
N ALA A 210 3.53 20.17 -3.87
CA ALA A 210 4.47 19.33 -3.12
C ALA A 210 4.96 18.13 -3.96
N ILE A 211 4.10 17.48 -4.73
CA ILE A 211 4.44 16.40 -5.65
C ILE A 211 5.34 16.92 -6.78
N GLU A 212 4.93 17.98 -7.46
CA GLU A 212 5.67 18.55 -8.61
C GLU A 212 7.06 19.04 -8.22
N SER A 213 7.22 19.53 -6.98
CA SER A 213 8.53 19.93 -6.44
C SER A 213 9.54 18.77 -6.33
N ARG A 214 9.07 17.52 -6.49
CA ARG A 214 9.94 16.32 -6.45
C ARG A 214 10.52 15.97 -7.83
N GLN A 215 10.17 16.69 -8.90
CA GLN A 215 10.81 16.51 -10.20
C GLN A 215 12.33 16.63 -10.07
N VAL A 216 13.05 15.70 -10.69
CA VAL A 216 14.52 15.68 -10.69
C VAL A 216 15.06 16.55 -11.82
N ARG A 217 14.35 16.58 -12.96
CA ARG A 217 14.71 17.36 -14.16
C ARG A 217 13.51 18.20 -14.65
N PRO A 218 13.13 19.26 -13.93
CA PRO A 218 11.98 20.09 -14.31
C PRO A 218 12.06 20.57 -15.76
N ASN A 219 10.91 20.63 -16.42
CA ASN A 219 10.72 21.01 -17.83
C ASN A 219 11.21 19.98 -18.89
N LEU A 220 11.86 18.90 -18.52
CA LEU A 220 12.33 17.87 -19.45
C LEU A 220 11.17 17.29 -20.28
N CYS A 221 10.07 16.98 -19.65
CA CYS A 221 8.93 16.31 -20.28
C CYS A 221 8.23 17.16 -21.34
N LYS A 222 8.34 18.49 -21.29
CA LYS A 222 7.72 19.41 -22.27
C LYS A 222 8.18 19.18 -23.71
N THR A 223 9.37 18.63 -23.89
CA THR A 223 9.98 18.42 -25.21
C THR A 223 10.24 16.95 -25.55
N ALA A 224 10.04 16.04 -24.62
CA ALA A 224 10.38 14.64 -24.78
C ALA A 224 9.41 13.87 -25.70
N GLY A 225 8.17 14.35 -25.88
CA GLY A 225 7.15 13.73 -26.71
C GLY A 225 6.81 12.29 -26.28
N LEU A 226 6.74 12.05 -24.97
CA LEU A 226 6.39 10.74 -24.41
C LEU A 226 4.92 10.44 -24.68
N LYS A 227 4.66 9.25 -25.25
CA LYS A 227 3.32 8.73 -25.49
C LYS A 227 2.96 7.70 -24.45
N LEU A 228 1.93 7.97 -23.67
CA LEU A 228 1.54 7.20 -22.50
C LEU A 228 0.16 6.57 -22.67
N VAL A 229 0.02 5.30 -22.25
CA VAL A 229 -1.28 4.73 -21.90
C VAL A 229 -1.38 4.66 -20.38
N TYR A 230 -2.50 5.13 -19.83
CA TYR A 230 -2.75 5.11 -18.39
C TYR A 230 -4.06 4.43 -18.04
N SER A 231 -4.04 3.60 -17.00
CA SER A 231 -5.23 3.04 -16.36
C SER A 231 -5.26 3.40 -14.87
N PRO A 232 -6.29 4.13 -14.40
CA PRO A 232 -6.55 4.30 -12.96
C PRO A 232 -7.17 3.06 -12.30
N LEU A 233 -7.37 1.96 -13.01
CA LEU A 233 -8.08 0.75 -12.56
C LEU A 233 -9.41 1.05 -11.85
N ASN A 234 -10.21 1.96 -12.44
CA ASN A 234 -11.47 2.46 -11.89
C ASN A 234 -11.34 3.13 -10.50
N GLY A 235 -10.15 3.57 -10.13
CA GLY A 235 -9.81 4.12 -8.81
C GLY A 235 -9.71 5.64 -8.76
N THR A 236 -9.02 6.12 -7.73
CA THR A 236 -8.85 7.55 -7.40
C THR A 236 -7.75 8.25 -8.18
N GLY A 237 -6.92 7.50 -8.90
CA GLY A 237 -5.73 8.03 -9.57
C GLY A 237 -6.02 8.88 -10.81
N LEU A 238 -7.21 8.78 -11.42
CA LEU A 238 -7.51 9.45 -12.70
C LEU A 238 -7.15 10.94 -12.69
N VAL A 239 -7.78 11.69 -11.80
CA VAL A 239 -7.61 13.16 -11.74
C VAL A 239 -6.21 13.56 -11.29
N PRO A 240 -5.69 13.09 -10.15
CA PRO A 240 -4.40 13.58 -9.65
C PRO A 240 -3.21 13.18 -10.53
N VAL A 241 -3.20 11.96 -11.09
CA VAL A 241 -2.10 11.52 -11.97
C VAL A 241 -2.11 12.28 -13.27
N THR A 242 -3.27 12.38 -13.95
CA THR A 242 -3.36 13.10 -15.23
C THR A 242 -3.07 14.60 -15.06
N ARG A 243 -3.49 15.20 -13.93
CA ARG A 243 -3.18 16.60 -13.61
C ARG A 243 -1.67 16.82 -13.52
N VAL A 244 -0.99 16.08 -12.65
CA VAL A 244 0.46 16.23 -12.44
C VAL A 244 1.25 15.95 -13.72
N LEU A 245 0.89 14.90 -14.48
CA LEU A 245 1.54 14.60 -15.75
C LEU A 245 1.34 15.70 -16.79
N SER A 246 0.13 16.27 -16.87
CA SER A 246 -0.16 17.41 -17.77
C SER A 246 0.63 18.66 -17.38
N ASP A 247 0.70 18.99 -16.10
CA ASP A 247 1.40 20.17 -15.59
C ASP A 247 2.92 20.08 -15.85
N MET A 248 3.51 18.88 -15.80
CA MET A 248 4.90 18.67 -16.18
C MET A 248 5.15 18.62 -17.70
N GLY A 249 4.09 18.64 -18.52
CA GLY A 249 4.15 18.71 -19.98
C GLY A 249 3.96 17.39 -20.72
N ILE A 250 3.49 16.34 -20.08
CA ILE A 250 3.08 15.09 -20.73
C ILE A 250 1.60 15.20 -21.08
N THR A 251 1.31 15.44 -22.37
CA THR A 251 -0.06 15.69 -22.88
C THR A 251 -0.58 14.58 -23.80
N ASP A 252 0.28 13.70 -24.32
CA ASP A 252 -0.14 12.54 -25.13
C ASP A 252 -0.44 11.34 -24.22
N ILE A 253 -1.55 11.45 -23.48
CA ILE A 253 -2.01 10.42 -22.54
C ILE A 253 -3.30 9.81 -23.09
N THR A 254 -3.28 8.50 -23.38
CA THR A 254 -4.47 7.74 -23.73
C THR A 254 -4.94 6.95 -22.52
N ILE A 255 -6.12 7.26 -22.00
CA ILE A 255 -6.71 6.54 -20.86
C ILE A 255 -7.38 5.26 -21.35
N VAL A 256 -7.29 4.17 -20.58
CA VAL A 256 -8.01 2.92 -20.84
C VAL A 256 -9.52 3.14 -20.62
N PRO A 257 -10.37 3.16 -21.67
CA PRO A 257 -11.74 3.64 -21.55
C PRO A 257 -12.61 2.86 -20.55
N GLU A 258 -12.42 1.54 -20.48
CA GLU A 258 -13.21 0.66 -19.60
C GLU A 258 -12.81 0.79 -18.12
N GLN A 259 -11.67 1.42 -17.86
CA GLN A 259 -11.09 1.57 -16.51
C GLN A 259 -10.93 3.03 -16.09
N GLU A 260 -11.37 3.97 -16.93
CA GLU A 260 -11.21 5.40 -16.72
C GLU A 260 -11.99 5.89 -15.49
N TYR A 261 -13.31 5.67 -15.49
CA TYR A 261 -14.16 6.21 -14.45
C TYR A 261 -14.24 5.33 -13.21
N PRO A 262 -14.39 5.92 -12.01
CA PRO A 262 -14.55 5.17 -10.77
C PRO A 262 -15.69 4.15 -10.83
N ASN A 263 -15.37 2.89 -10.50
CA ASN A 263 -16.34 1.80 -10.49
C ASN A 263 -15.97 0.76 -9.43
N GLY A 264 -16.69 0.75 -8.31
CA GLY A 264 -16.43 -0.16 -7.19
C GLY A 264 -16.70 -1.64 -7.46
N TYR A 265 -17.28 -2.00 -8.61
CA TYR A 265 -17.45 -3.39 -9.04
C TYR A 265 -16.19 -3.95 -9.73
N PHE A 266 -15.29 -3.10 -10.21
CA PHE A 266 -14.07 -3.49 -10.94
C PHE A 266 -14.34 -4.54 -12.02
N THR A 267 -15.35 -4.30 -12.85
CA THR A 267 -15.92 -5.29 -13.79
C THR A 267 -14.94 -5.81 -14.83
N THR A 268 -13.95 -4.99 -15.20
CA THR A 268 -12.89 -5.36 -16.16
C THR A 268 -11.59 -5.77 -15.50
N CYS A 269 -11.49 -5.64 -14.18
CA CYS A 269 -10.31 -5.98 -13.39
C CYS A 269 -10.73 -6.47 -12.00
N PRO A 270 -11.19 -7.73 -11.83
CA PRO A 270 -11.67 -8.24 -10.54
C PRO A 270 -10.65 -8.14 -9.39
N TYR A 271 -9.37 -8.13 -9.73
CA TYR A 271 -8.24 -7.90 -8.82
C TYR A 271 -7.49 -6.65 -9.30
N PRO A 272 -7.88 -5.42 -8.89
CA PRO A 272 -7.31 -4.18 -9.38
C PRO A 272 -5.92 -3.91 -8.76
N ASN A 273 -5.00 -4.83 -9.00
CA ASN A 273 -3.63 -4.81 -8.48
C ASN A 273 -2.62 -4.65 -9.64
N PRO A 274 -1.90 -3.54 -9.74
CA PRO A 274 -0.94 -3.31 -10.82
C PRO A 274 0.29 -4.23 -10.78
N GLU A 275 0.41 -5.12 -9.79
CA GLU A 275 1.44 -6.15 -9.72
C GLU A 275 1.16 -7.34 -10.66
N ILE A 276 -0.12 -7.56 -11.05
CA ILE A 276 -0.53 -8.73 -11.83
C ILE A 276 -0.81 -8.37 -13.29
N TYR A 277 -0.47 -9.31 -14.17
CA TYR A 277 -0.62 -9.14 -15.61
C TYR A 277 -2.08 -8.85 -16.01
N GLU A 278 -3.03 -9.56 -15.44
CA GLU A 278 -4.46 -9.49 -15.73
C GLU A 278 -5.03 -8.07 -15.47
N ALA A 279 -4.50 -7.36 -14.51
CA ALA A 279 -4.89 -5.97 -14.24
C ALA A 279 -4.41 -5.01 -15.33
N LEU A 280 -3.30 -5.33 -15.97
CA LEU A 280 -2.65 -4.50 -17.00
C LEU A 280 -3.09 -4.87 -18.44
N GLU A 281 -3.77 -6.00 -18.63
CA GLU A 281 -4.07 -6.56 -19.96
C GLU A 281 -4.75 -5.56 -20.89
N LYS A 282 -5.81 -4.86 -20.44
CA LYS A 282 -6.51 -3.83 -21.22
C LYS A 282 -5.59 -2.67 -21.63
N GLY A 283 -4.77 -2.23 -20.69
CA GLY A 283 -3.76 -1.20 -20.95
C GLY A 283 -2.70 -1.65 -21.94
N LEU A 284 -2.23 -2.90 -21.85
CA LEU A 284 -1.27 -3.48 -22.79
C LEU A 284 -1.83 -3.62 -24.20
N GLU A 285 -3.08 -4.06 -24.35
CA GLU A 285 -3.79 -4.10 -25.64
C GLU A 285 -3.85 -2.70 -26.27
N LEU A 286 -4.26 -1.71 -25.48
CA LEU A 286 -4.35 -0.32 -25.93
C LEU A 286 -2.97 0.25 -26.26
N ALA A 287 -1.96 -0.01 -25.42
CA ALA A 287 -0.58 0.45 -25.66
C ALA A 287 0.00 -0.08 -26.99
N LYS A 288 -0.21 -1.36 -27.29
CA LYS A 288 0.14 -1.96 -28.59
C LYS A 288 -0.58 -1.28 -29.75
N LYS A 289 -1.90 -1.03 -29.60
CA LYS A 289 -2.73 -0.41 -30.64
C LYS A 289 -2.30 1.02 -30.96
N VAL A 290 -1.99 1.83 -29.95
CA VAL A 290 -1.62 3.24 -30.13
C VAL A 290 -0.10 3.43 -30.29
N GLY A 291 0.69 2.39 -30.03
CA GLY A 291 2.16 2.44 -30.09
C GLY A 291 2.78 3.26 -28.95
N ALA A 292 2.21 3.22 -27.74
CA ALA A 292 2.70 3.96 -26.59
C ALA A 292 4.14 3.59 -26.22
N ASP A 293 4.88 4.53 -25.66
CA ASP A 293 6.24 4.29 -25.14
C ASP A 293 6.19 3.58 -23.78
N LEU A 294 5.13 3.87 -23.00
CA LEU A 294 4.94 3.36 -21.65
C LEU A 294 3.44 3.11 -21.39
N MET A 295 3.13 2.04 -20.68
CA MET A 295 1.81 1.80 -20.06
C MET A 295 1.95 1.87 -18.55
N LEU A 296 1.05 2.58 -17.89
CA LEU A 296 1.06 2.86 -16.45
C LEU A 296 -0.31 2.54 -15.86
N ALA A 297 -0.34 1.94 -14.66
CA ALA A 297 -1.57 1.69 -13.93
C ALA A 297 -1.39 1.96 -12.43
N THR A 298 -2.42 2.53 -11.79
CA THR A 298 -2.49 2.73 -10.34
C THR A 298 -3.61 1.90 -9.74
N ASP A 299 -3.43 1.42 -8.50
CA ASP A 299 -4.48 0.71 -7.78
C ASP A 299 -5.61 1.67 -7.31
N PRO A 300 -6.75 1.15 -6.80
CA PRO A 300 -7.92 1.98 -6.52
C PRO A 300 -7.71 3.14 -5.55
N ASP A 301 -6.87 3.01 -4.54
CA ASP A 301 -6.53 4.10 -3.61
C ASP A 301 -5.23 4.84 -3.99
N ALA A 302 -4.70 4.54 -5.20
CA ALA A 302 -3.56 5.17 -5.84
C ALA A 302 -2.34 5.35 -4.92
N ASP A 303 -2.05 4.32 -4.14
CA ASP A 303 -0.83 4.21 -3.34
C ASP A 303 0.23 3.33 -4.02
N ARG A 304 -0.14 2.57 -5.10
CA ARG A 304 0.76 1.74 -5.91
C ARG A 304 0.66 2.09 -7.38
N VAL A 305 1.80 1.97 -8.08
CA VAL A 305 1.88 2.14 -9.53
C VAL A 305 2.73 1.07 -10.16
N GLY A 306 2.17 0.39 -11.17
CA GLY A 306 2.85 -0.58 -12.00
C GLY A 306 2.97 -0.09 -13.44
N ILE A 307 3.97 -0.61 -14.15
CA ILE A 307 4.22 -0.25 -15.54
C ILE A 307 4.50 -1.45 -16.44
N ALA A 308 4.25 -1.23 -17.74
CA ALA A 308 4.86 -1.98 -18.81
C ALA A 308 5.62 -1.05 -19.75
N MET A 309 6.88 -1.37 -20.02
CA MET A 309 7.74 -0.61 -20.92
C MET A 309 7.78 -1.23 -22.30
N LYS A 310 7.83 -0.40 -23.35
CA LYS A 310 8.01 -0.85 -24.72
C LYS A 310 9.45 -1.33 -24.94
N CYS A 311 9.57 -2.53 -25.51
CA CYS A 311 10.86 -3.10 -25.91
C CYS A 311 11.25 -2.71 -27.34
N PRO A 312 12.54 -2.85 -27.73
CA PRO A 312 13.01 -2.53 -29.09
C PRO A 312 12.31 -3.30 -30.21
N ASP A 313 11.84 -4.52 -29.94
CA ASP A 313 11.07 -5.35 -30.87
C ASP A 313 9.57 -4.98 -30.96
N GLY A 314 9.14 -3.98 -30.20
CA GLY A 314 7.76 -3.51 -30.13
C GLY A 314 6.87 -4.28 -29.14
N SER A 315 7.39 -5.29 -28.46
CA SER A 315 6.71 -5.97 -27.33
C SER A 315 6.66 -5.07 -26.09
N TYR A 316 5.90 -5.49 -25.07
CA TYR A 316 5.86 -4.81 -23.78
C TYR A 316 6.25 -5.78 -22.67
N GLU A 317 7.14 -5.34 -21.79
CA GLU A 317 7.54 -6.06 -20.60
C GLU A 317 7.07 -5.34 -19.33
N LEU A 318 6.55 -6.13 -18.38
CA LEU A 318 6.21 -5.63 -17.04
C LEU A 318 7.50 -5.39 -16.25
N VAL A 319 7.54 -4.31 -15.50
CA VAL A 319 8.64 -4.00 -14.58
C VAL A 319 8.18 -4.31 -13.16
N SER A 320 8.91 -5.17 -12.47
CA SER A 320 8.58 -5.51 -11.08
C SER A 320 8.79 -4.32 -10.13
N GLY A 321 8.12 -4.35 -8.97
CA GLY A 321 8.29 -3.31 -7.96
C GLY A 321 9.73 -3.16 -7.46
N ASN A 322 10.48 -4.26 -7.39
CA ASN A 322 11.90 -4.24 -7.06
C ASN A 322 12.75 -3.57 -8.15
N GLU A 323 12.54 -3.91 -9.41
CA GLU A 323 13.25 -3.30 -10.54
C GLU A 323 12.95 -1.80 -10.63
N MET A 324 11.68 -1.42 -10.49
CA MET A 324 11.28 -0.02 -10.52
C MET A 324 11.84 0.76 -9.32
N GLY A 325 11.85 0.16 -8.13
CA GLY A 325 12.47 0.77 -6.94
C GLY A 325 13.96 1.07 -7.14
N VAL A 326 14.69 0.13 -7.75
CA VAL A 326 16.12 0.32 -8.10
C VAL A 326 16.30 1.38 -9.17
N LEU A 327 15.50 1.33 -10.25
CA LEU A 327 15.55 2.30 -11.34
C LEU A 327 15.27 3.73 -10.86
N LEU A 328 14.26 3.92 -10.01
CA LEU A 328 13.93 5.22 -9.43
C LEU A 328 15.03 5.72 -8.48
N LEU A 329 15.59 4.83 -7.64
CA LEU A 329 16.71 5.20 -6.76
C LEU A 329 17.91 5.68 -7.58
N ASP A 330 18.29 4.92 -8.61
CA ASP A 330 19.38 5.26 -9.53
C ASP A 330 19.12 6.59 -10.24
N TYR A 331 17.92 6.75 -10.81
CA TYR A 331 17.52 7.96 -11.53
C TYR A 331 17.53 9.22 -10.65
N ILE A 332 16.96 9.12 -9.44
CA ILE A 332 16.91 10.22 -8.48
C ILE A 332 18.33 10.61 -8.05
N CYS A 333 19.16 9.64 -7.70
CA CYS A 333 20.52 9.88 -7.26
C CYS A 333 21.36 10.53 -8.37
N ALA A 334 21.40 9.93 -9.55
CA ALA A 334 22.17 10.45 -10.69
C ALA A 334 21.72 11.88 -11.06
N GLY A 335 20.41 12.10 -11.15
CA GLY A 335 19.88 13.41 -11.53
C GLY A 335 20.10 14.48 -10.47
N ARG A 336 19.94 14.18 -9.19
CA ARG A 336 20.20 15.14 -8.10
C ARG A 336 21.69 15.51 -8.01
N ILE A 337 22.59 14.56 -8.24
CA ILE A 337 24.03 14.83 -8.31
C ILE A 337 24.33 15.73 -9.51
N GLU A 338 23.81 15.39 -10.69
CA GLU A 338 23.96 16.21 -11.91
C GLU A 338 23.49 17.65 -11.72
N LYS A 339 22.36 17.84 -11.03
CA LYS A 339 21.76 19.16 -10.78
C LYS A 339 22.31 19.87 -9.54
N GLY A 340 23.16 19.23 -8.74
CA GLY A 340 23.67 19.78 -7.48
C GLY A 340 22.59 19.92 -6.40
N THR A 341 21.53 19.12 -6.45
CA THR A 341 20.39 19.16 -5.50
C THR A 341 20.38 17.98 -4.54
N MET A 342 21.42 17.12 -4.56
CA MET A 342 21.56 16.04 -3.59
C MET A 342 21.76 16.61 -2.18
N PRO A 343 20.93 16.25 -1.19
CA PRO A 343 21.11 16.73 0.17
C PRO A 343 22.41 16.17 0.76
N LYS A 344 22.90 16.82 1.79
CA LYS A 344 24.02 16.29 2.57
C LYS A 344 23.55 15.06 3.36
N ASN A 345 24.34 13.97 3.32
CA ASN A 345 24.00 12.69 3.96
C ASN A 345 22.60 12.18 3.57
N PRO A 346 22.36 11.94 2.26
CA PRO A 346 21.05 11.51 1.78
C PRO A 346 20.63 10.17 2.36
N VAL A 347 19.33 9.99 2.63
CA VAL A 347 18.74 8.77 3.17
C VAL A 347 17.72 8.24 2.18
N ALA A 348 17.81 6.94 1.88
CA ALA A 348 16.76 6.17 1.25
C ALA A 348 16.31 5.04 2.18
N VAL A 349 15.10 4.51 1.98
CA VAL A 349 14.53 3.48 2.86
C VAL A 349 13.87 2.39 2.02
N LYS A 350 14.08 1.11 2.39
CA LYS A 350 13.40 -0.03 1.77
C LYS A 350 12.94 -1.05 2.80
N SER A 351 12.01 -1.94 2.41
CA SER A 351 11.65 -3.08 3.24
C SER A 351 12.76 -4.15 3.25
N ILE A 352 12.83 -4.93 4.34
CA ILE A 352 13.79 -6.05 4.48
C ILE A 352 13.61 -7.16 3.43
N VAL A 353 12.46 -7.21 2.75
CA VAL A 353 12.16 -8.18 1.69
C VAL A 353 12.34 -7.60 0.29
N SER A 354 12.65 -6.31 0.17
CA SER A 354 12.99 -5.67 -1.10
C SER A 354 14.42 -6.02 -1.53
N THR A 355 14.67 -5.97 -2.84
CA THR A 355 15.91 -6.45 -3.47
C THR A 355 17.20 -5.88 -2.85
N PRO A 356 18.22 -6.74 -2.61
CA PRO A 356 19.56 -6.28 -2.20
C PRO A 356 20.30 -5.47 -3.29
N LEU A 357 19.84 -5.49 -4.55
CA LEU A 357 20.41 -4.67 -5.60
C LEU A 357 20.36 -3.17 -5.27
N ALA A 358 19.31 -2.75 -4.52
CA ALA A 358 19.18 -1.37 -4.05
C ALA A 358 20.32 -0.96 -3.09
N ASP A 359 20.87 -1.91 -2.30
CA ASP A 359 21.99 -1.65 -1.41
C ASP A 359 23.26 -1.30 -2.19
N LEU A 360 23.49 -1.99 -3.30
CA LEU A 360 24.64 -1.76 -4.18
C LEU A 360 24.52 -0.40 -4.89
N VAL A 361 23.33 -0.06 -5.37
CA VAL A 361 23.06 1.24 -6.00
C VAL A 361 23.19 2.38 -5.00
N ALA A 362 22.59 2.27 -3.81
CA ALA A 362 22.72 3.28 -2.76
C ALA A 362 24.18 3.52 -2.35
N LYS A 363 24.94 2.43 -2.18
CA LYS A 363 26.39 2.49 -1.88
C LYS A 363 27.18 3.22 -2.97
N HIS A 364 26.84 2.99 -4.24
CA HIS A 364 27.49 3.66 -5.37
C HIS A 364 27.34 5.19 -5.29
N TYR A 365 26.16 5.66 -4.90
CA TYR A 365 25.86 7.09 -4.80
C TYR A 365 26.13 7.71 -3.42
N GLY A 366 26.65 6.94 -2.46
CA GLY A 366 26.92 7.41 -1.10
C GLY A 366 25.63 7.73 -0.30
N VAL A 367 24.54 7.03 -0.59
CA VAL A 367 23.26 7.16 0.10
C VAL A 367 23.20 6.19 1.29
N GLU A 368 22.79 6.67 2.45
CA GLU A 368 22.42 5.86 3.60
C GLU A 368 21.13 5.10 3.28
N LEU A 369 21.20 3.81 3.04
CA LEU A 369 20.03 2.97 2.82
C LEU A 369 19.60 2.30 4.12
N ARG A 370 18.43 2.70 4.64
CA ARG A 370 17.84 2.11 5.84
C ARG A 370 16.90 0.97 5.47
N HIS A 371 16.95 -0.10 6.25
CA HIS A 371 16.05 -1.24 6.11
C HIS A 371 14.95 -1.18 7.17
N THR A 372 13.72 -1.48 6.79
CA THR A 372 12.58 -1.52 7.71
C THR A 372 11.80 -2.82 7.56
N LEU A 373 10.96 -3.12 8.53
CA LEU A 373 9.97 -4.19 8.38
C LEU A 373 9.03 -3.88 7.20
N THR A 374 8.34 -4.90 6.70
CA THR A 374 7.30 -4.73 5.67
C THR A 374 6.13 -3.91 6.18
N GLY A 375 5.65 -3.02 5.34
CA GLY A 375 4.59 -2.05 5.62
C GLY A 375 5.13 -0.63 5.60
N PHE A 376 4.57 0.20 4.71
CA PHE A 376 5.07 1.55 4.45
C PHE A 376 5.05 2.48 5.67
N LYS A 377 4.25 2.13 6.70
CA LYS A 377 4.28 2.82 8.00
C LYS A 377 5.68 2.90 8.61
N TRP A 378 6.51 1.88 8.38
CA TRP A 378 7.89 1.88 8.87
C TRP A 378 8.81 2.81 8.08
N ILE A 379 8.52 2.99 6.78
CA ILE A 379 9.18 4.03 5.97
C ILE A 379 8.73 5.41 6.45
N GLY A 380 7.42 5.60 6.69
CA GLY A 380 6.87 6.82 7.27
C GLY A 380 7.49 7.15 8.63
N ASP A 381 7.70 6.16 9.49
CA ASP A 381 8.38 6.32 10.79
C ASP A 381 9.83 6.79 10.63
N GLN A 382 10.59 6.27 9.65
CA GLN A 382 11.95 6.76 9.37
C GLN A 382 11.96 8.23 8.94
N ILE A 383 10.94 8.68 8.18
CA ILE A 383 10.80 10.08 7.82
C ILE A 383 10.45 10.92 9.07
N ALA A 384 9.54 10.43 9.92
CA ALA A 384 9.18 11.10 11.18
C ALA A 384 10.38 11.24 12.13
N GLN A 385 11.25 10.22 12.20
CA GLN A 385 12.50 10.31 12.96
C GLN A 385 13.45 11.37 12.41
N LEU A 386 13.58 11.51 11.10
CA LEU A 386 14.36 12.59 10.48
C LEU A 386 13.73 13.96 10.78
N GLU A 387 12.41 14.09 10.65
CA GLU A 387 11.67 15.33 10.93
C GLU A 387 11.84 15.78 12.39
N ALA A 388 11.84 14.85 13.35
CA ALA A 388 12.06 15.16 14.76
C ALA A 388 13.44 15.81 15.03
N HIS A 389 14.38 15.66 14.11
CA HIS A 389 15.71 16.28 14.16
C HIS A 389 15.88 17.46 13.19
N GLY A 390 14.82 17.84 12.44
CA GLY A 390 14.89 18.86 11.38
C GLY A 390 15.70 18.42 10.17
N GLU A 391 15.76 17.12 9.90
CA GLU A 391 16.55 16.47 8.85
C GLU A 391 15.71 15.79 7.77
N GLU A 392 14.40 16.06 7.69
CA GLU A 392 13.46 15.41 6.76
C GLU A 392 13.86 15.56 5.29
N GLU A 393 14.56 16.63 4.93
CA GLU A 393 15.07 16.84 3.57
C GLU A 393 16.19 15.86 3.17
N ARG A 394 16.77 15.13 4.11
CA ARG A 394 17.71 14.05 3.82
C ARG A 394 17.02 12.84 3.18
N PHE A 395 15.71 12.66 3.45
CA PHE A 395 14.94 11.59 2.83
C PHE A 395 14.70 11.89 1.35
N ILE A 396 15.32 11.09 0.49
CA ILE A 396 15.21 11.26 -0.96
C ILE A 396 14.24 10.29 -1.62
N PHE A 397 14.14 9.04 -1.11
CA PHE A 397 13.33 8.01 -1.71
C PHE A 397 13.06 6.85 -0.73
N GLY A 398 11.87 6.26 -0.81
CA GLY A 398 11.50 5.03 -0.13
C GLY A 398 10.66 4.13 -1.01
N PHE A 399 10.81 2.79 -0.87
CA PHE A 399 10.02 1.86 -1.66
C PHE A 399 9.82 0.50 -0.98
N GLU A 400 8.76 -0.17 -1.41
CA GLU A 400 8.50 -1.59 -1.15
C GLU A 400 8.43 -2.37 -2.46
N GLU A 401 8.77 -3.65 -2.41
CA GLU A 401 8.70 -4.57 -3.55
C GLU A 401 7.30 -4.67 -4.16
N SER A 402 6.28 -4.32 -3.38
CA SER A 402 4.87 -4.35 -3.75
C SER A 402 4.39 -3.07 -4.45
N TYR A 403 5.24 -2.47 -5.29
CA TYR A 403 4.92 -1.33 -6.17
C TYR A 403 4.56 -0.02 -5.46
N GLY A 404 4.94 0.12 -4.21
CA GLY A 404 4.76 1.33 -3.43
C GLY A 404 6.03 2.17 -3.35
N TYR A 405 5.94 3.45 -3.72
CA TYR A 405 7.05 4.39 -3.79
C TYR A 405 6.71 5.71 -3.13
N LEU A 406 7.72 6.40 -2.62
CA LEU A 406 7.61 7.78 -2.14
C LEU A 406 8.92 8.52 -2.37
N ALA A 407 8.84 9.75 -2.87
CA ALA A 407 9.97 10.67 -2.96
C ALA A 407 9.64 11.98 -2.23
N GLY A 408 10.48 12.34 -1.24
CA GLY A 408 10.26 13.50 -0.37
C GLY A 408 9.34 13.22 0.82
N SER A 409 9.27 14.19 1.73
CA SER A 409 8.74 14.05 3.08
C SER A 409 7.36 14.68 3.30
N TYR A 410 6.64 15.06 2.24
CA TYR A 410 5.36 15.78 2.32
C TYR A 410 4.19 14.89 2.78
N VAL A 411 4.27 13.57 2.55
CA VAL A 411 3.35 12.54 3.05
C VAL A 411 4.11 11.43 3.77
N ARG A 412 3.38 10.51 4.41
CA ARG A 412 3.97 9.41 5.20
C ARG A 412 3.46 8.02 4.77
N ASP A 413 2.90 7.94 3.59
CA ASP A 413 2.50 6.68 2.95
C ASP A 413 2.97 6.67 1.49
N LYS A 414 2.81 5.53 0.83
CA LYS A 414 3.07 5.37 -0.61
C LYS A 414 2.28 6.40 -1.41
N ASP A 415 2.89 6.91 -2.45
CA ASP A 415 2.25 7.86 -3.36
C ASP A 415 2.46 7.43 -4.82
N ALA A 416 1.40 6.88 -5.42
CA ALA A 416 1.42 6.51 -6.83
C ALA A 416 1.46 7.72 -7.76
N ILE A 417 1.09 8.93 -7.28
CA ILE A 417 1.12 10.13 -8.12
C ILE A 417 2.57 10.56 -8.32
N VAL A 418 3.35 10.69 -7.23
CA VAL A 418 4.79 10.99 -7.34
C VAL A 418 5.55 9.85 -8.02
N GLY A 419 5.14 8.60 -7.77
CA GLY A 419 5.69 7.44 -8.48
C GLY A 419 5.47 7.54 -9.99
N SER A 420 4.24 7.81 -10.42
CA SER A 420 3.87 8.03 -11.84
C SER A 420 4.64 9.18 -12.47
N MET A 421 4.74 10.30 -11.76
CA MET A 421 5.48 11.48 -12.20
C MET A 421 6.96 11.15 -12.47
N LEU A 422 7.63 10.53 -11.51
CA LEU A 422 9.06 10.21 -11.61
C LEU A 422 9.35 9.12 -12.64
N ILE A 423 8.47 8.11 -12.76
CA ILE A 423 8.57 7.07 -13.79
C ILE A 423 8.48 7.69 -15.19
N CYS A 424 7.51 8.59 -15.40
CA CYS A 424 7.36 9.27 -16.69
C CYS A 424 8.51 10.24 -16.98
N GLU A 425 9.00 10.97 -15.97
CA GLU A 425 10.18 11.83 -16.12
C GLU A 425 11.42 11.00 -16.48
N MET A 426 11.65 9.87 -15.84
CA MET A 426 12.72 8.94 -16.12
C MET A 426 12.62 8.40 -17.56
N ALA A 427 11.42 7.99 -17.99
CA ALA A 427 11.19 7.52 -19.38
C ALA A 427 11.50 8.62 -20.39
N ALA A 428 11.04 9.85 -20.13
CA ALA A 428 11.32 11.02 -20.95
C ALA A 428 12.83 11.34 -21.03
N TYR A 429 13.53 11.21 -19.90
CA TYR A 429 14.97 11.42 -19.84
C TYR A 429 15.74 10.42 -20.71
N TYR A 430 15.51 9.12 -20.53
CA TYR A 430 16.22 8.11 -21.32
C TYR A 430 15.89 8.25 -22.80
N ARG A 431 14.64 8.52 -23.16
CA ARG A 431 14.27 8.82 -24.54
C ARG A 431 15.05 10.02 -25.11
N SER A 432 15.21 11.08 -24.35
CA SER A 432 15.90 12.31 -24.79
C SER A 432 17.39 12.10 -25.09
N ILE A 433 18.00 11.10 -24.49
CA ILE A 433 19.42 10.75 -24.70
C ILE A 433 19.59 9.53 -25.62
N GLY A 434 18.50 9.08 -26.30
CA GLY A 434 18.54 7.93 -27.21
C GLY A 434 18.65 6.57 -26.52
N SER A 435 18.25 6.48 -25.26
CA SER A 435 18.22 5.26 -24.43
C SER A 435 16.78 4.87 -24.05
N SER A 436 16.62 3.91 -23.16
CA SER A 436 15.33 3.46 -22.64
C SER A 436 15.46 2.98 -21.18
N ILE A 437 14.30 2.86 -20.49
CA ILE A 437 14.24 2.24 -19.15
C ILE A 437 14.83 0.82 -19.20
N LYS A 438 14.49 0.03 -20.24
CA LYS A 438 15.02 -1.33 -20.42
C LYS A 438 16.53 -1.34 -20.51
N GLN A 439 17.08 -0.47 -21.36
CA GLN A 439 18.53 -0.38 -21.53
C GLN A 439 19.22 -0.01 -20.21
N ARG A 440 18.66 0.96 -19.46
CA ARG A 440 19.23 1.33 -18.16
C ARG A 440 19.17 0.19 -17.15
N LEU A 441 18.09 -0.57 -17.12
CA LEU A 441 17.98 -1.74 -16.24
C LEU A 441 19.05 -2.80 -16.59
N GLU A 442 19.29 -3.07 -17.88
CA GLU A 442 20.35 -4.00 -18.31
C GLU A 442 21.76 -3.49 -17.95
N GLU A 443 22.00 -2.18 -18.03
CA GLU A 443 23.26 -1.56 -17.59
C GLU A 443 23.48 -1.75 -16.06
N ILE A 444 22.42 -1.58 -15.26
CA ILE A 444 22.47 -1.83 -13.81
C ILE A 444 22.78 -3.30 -13.53
N TYR A 445 22.14 -4.21 -14.24
CA TYR A 445 22.42 -5.64 -14.11
C TYR A 445 23.84 -6.01 -14.58
N ALA A 446 24.33 -5.40 -15.63
CA ALA A 446 25.71 -5.61 -16.08
C ALA A 446 26.74 -5.12 -15.06
N GLN A 447 26.42 -4.06 -14.31
CA GLN A 447 27.31 -3.49 -13.32
C GLN A 447 27.31 -4.26 -11.98
N TYR A 448 26.14 -4.75 -11.54
CA TYR A 448 25.96 -5.28 -10.18
C TYR A 448 25.57 -6.76 -10.11
N GLY A 449 25.29 -7.40 -11.24
CA GLY A 449 24.72 -8.74 -11.31
C GLY A 449 23.22 -8.73 -11.52
N ARG A 450 22.70 -9.79 -12.15
CA ARG A 450 21.28 -9.95 -12.40
C ARG A 450 20.57 -10.57 -11.21
N PHE A 451 19.88 -9.75 -10.47
CA PHE A 451 19.03 -10.17 -9.36
C PHE A 451 17.63 -10.53 -9.84
N LEU A 452 17.13 -11.68 -9.43
CA LEU A 452 15.72 -12.06 -9.58
C LEU A 452 15.07 -12.11 -8.20
N ASN A 453 13.96 -11.38 -8.07
CA ASN A 453 13.15 -11.36 -6.84
C ASN A 453 11.77 -11.95 -7.16
N LYS A 454 11.39 -13.03 -6.48
CA LYS A 454 10.09 -13.70 -6.65
C LYS A 454 9.48 -14.05 -5.30
N VAL A 455 8.15 -14.11 -5.27
CA VAL A 455 7.37 -14.44 -4.08
C VAL A 455 6.47 -15.63 -4.38
N ASP A 456 6.57 -16.68 -3.57
CA ASP A 456 5.60 -17.77 -3.56
C ASP A 456 4.72 -17.64 -2.32
N SER A 457 3.45 -18.03 -2.45
CA SER A 457 2.47 -17.99 -1.36
C SER A 457 1.90 -19.38 -1.12
N TYR A 458 1.86 -19.79 0.14
CA TYR A 458 1.33 -21.07 0.58
C TYR A 458 0.15 -20.83 1.51
N GLU A 459 -1.02 -21.29 1.12
CA GLU A 459 -2.27 -21.16 1.88
C GLU A 459 -2.58 -22.46 2.62
N PHE A 460 -3.11 -22.34 3.82
CA PHE A 460 -3.45 -23.47 4.69
C PHE A 460 -4.95 -23.43 4.99
N ASP A 461 -5.63 -24.56 4.78
CA ASP A 461 -7.07 -24.64 4.98
C ASP A 461 -7.48 -24.77 6.45
N GLY A 462 -8.63 -24.18 6.77
CA GLY A 462 -9.34 -24.35 8.01
C GLY A 462 -8.75 -23.66 9.25
N LEU A 463 -9.38 -23.87 10.40
CA LEU A 463 -8.99 -23.30 11.69
C LEU A 463 -7.61 -23.78 12.16
N SER A 464 -7.17 -24.95 11.75
CA SER A 464 -5.84 -25.50 12.05
C SER A 464 -4.70 -24.86 11.24
N GLY A 465 -5.00 -24.07 10.21
CA GLY A 465 -4.01 -23.44 9.34
C GLY A 465 -3.08 -22.50 10.11
N MET A 466 -3.60 -21.73 11.07
CA MET A 466 -2.78 -20.85 11.90
C MET A 466 -1.80 -21.63 12.79
N ASP A 467 -2.25 -22.75 13.39
CA ASP A 467 -1.40 -23.60 14.23
C ASP A 467 -0.31 -24.27 13.39
N LYS A 468 -0.65 -24.72 12.17
CA LYS A 468 0.31 -25.31 11.22
C LYS A 468 1.39 -24.30 10.85
N MET A 469 1.01 -23.04 10.52
CA MET A 469 1.97 -21.98 10.25
C MET A 469 2.90 -21.71 11.44
N ALA A 470 2.36 -21.64 12.66
CA ALA A 470 3.13 -21.43 13.87
C ALA A 470 4.13 -22.60 14.09
N GLY A 471 3.71 -23.84 13.85
CA GLY A 471 4.56 -25.03 13.92
C GLY A 471 5.71 -24.96 12.90
N ILE A 472 5.43 -24.60 11.65
CA ILE A 472 6.45 -24.43 10.60
C ILE A 472 7.50 -23.40 11.01
N MET A 473 7.05 -22.20 11.43
CA MET A 473 7.96 -21.13 11.85
C MET A 473 8.78 -21.51 13.06
N ASN A 474 8.18 -22.26 14.02
CA ASN A 474 8.92 -22.77 15.17
C ASN A 474 10.00 -23.79 14.77
N THR A 475 9.67 -24.71 13.85
CA THR A 475 10.63 -25.70 13.34
C THR A 475 11.81 -25.03 12.64
N LEU A 476 11.55 -24.05 11.78
CA LEU A 476 12.60 -23.29 11.07
C LEU A 476 13.51 -22.51 12.03
N ARG A 477 13.02 -22.13 13.23
CA ARG A 477 13.82 -21.48 14.28
C ARG A 477 14.64 -22.43 15.13
N THR A 478 14.00 -23.52 15.56
CA THR A 478 14.64 -24.47 16.50
C THR A 478 15.56 -25.46 15.81
N ASN A 479 15.27 -25.78 14.55
CA ASN A 479 16.07 -26.67 13.72
C ASN A 479 16.25 -26.07 12.31
N PRO A 480 17.01 -24.95 12.19
CA PRO A 480 17.18 -24.28 10.92
C PRO A 480 17.88 -25.16 9.90
N PRO A 481 17.44 -25.16 8.63
CA PRO A 481 18.16 -25.84 7.56
C PRO A 481 19.60 -25.33 7.45
N VAL A 482 20.55 -26.24 7.27
CA VAL A 482 21.96 -25.90 7.06
C VAL A 482 22.29 -25.64 5.59
N GLU A 483 21.39 -26.06 4.69
CA GLU A 483 21.48 -25.84 3.25
C GLU A 483 20.09 -25.81 2.60
N PHE A 484 19.99 -25.16 1.44
CA PHE A 484 18.84 -25.20 0.53
C PHE A 484 19.34 -25.54 -0.87
N ALA A 485 18.81 -26.61 -1.48
CA ALA A 485 19.18 -27.06 -2.83
C ALA A 485 20.72 -27.17 -3.04
N GLY A 486 21.44 -27.69 -2.03
CA GLY A 486 22.90 -27.85 -2.07
C GLY A 486 23.71 -26.58 -1.79
N ARG A 487 23.05 -25.43 -1.53
CA ARG A 487 23.69 -24.16 -1.16
C ARG A 487 23.69 -24.01 0.36
N LYS A 488 24.85 -23.78 0.96
CA LYS A 488 24.98 -23.66 2.42
C LYS A 488 24.32 -22.37 2.92
N VAL A 489 23.61 -22.48 4.03
CA VAL A 489 23.14 -21.33 4.80
C VAL A 489 24.33 -20.74 5.57
N VAL A 490 24.69 -19.51 5.24
CA VAL A 490 25.82 -18.80 5.86
C VAL A 490 25.36 -17.77 6.91
N SER A 491 24.07 -17.40 6.88
CA SER A 491 23.47 -16.53 7.89
C SER A 491 21.98 -16.83 8.10
N LEU A 492 21.53 -16.63 9.34
CA LEU A 492 20.13 -16.67 9.71
C LEU A 492 19.81 -15.43 10.55
N THR A 493 18.88 -14.61 10.09
CA THR A 493 18.34 -13.46 10.83
C THR A 493 16.93 -13.75 11.28
N ASP A 494 16.68 -13.72 12.60
CA ASP A 494 15.35 -13.88 13.19
C ASP A 494 14.84 -12.55 13.73
N TYR A 495 13.85 -11.98 13.09
CA TYR A 495 13.24 -10.70 13.51
C TYR A 495 12.36 -10.82 14.76
N ASN A 496 12.20 -12.00 15.35
CA ASN A 496 11.68 -12.13 16.71
C ASN A 496 12.66 -11.64 17.79
N LYS A 497 13.87 -11.28 17.39
CA LYS A 497 14.97 -10.84 18.27
C LYS A 497 15.37 -9.38 17.95
N PRO A 498 14.64 -8.40 18.47
CA PRO A 498 14.92 -6.97 18.24
C PRO A 498 16.34 -6.56 18.64
N GLU A 499 16.89 -7.19 19.68
CA GLU A 499 18.24 -6.95 20.18
C GLU A 499 19.35 -7.32 19.18
N GLU A 500 19.09 -8.27 18.28
CA GLU A 500 20.03 -8.67 17.22
C GLU A 500 19.83 -7.87 15.94
N THR A 501 18.58 -7.47 15.63
CA THR A 501 18.22 -6.85 14.35
C THR A 501 18.16 -5.32 14.38
N GLY A 502 17.99 -4.73 15.57
CA GLY A 502 17.76 -3.30 15.74
C GLY A 502 16.38 -2.82 15.22
N LEU A 503 15.52 -3.76 14.76
CA LEU A 503 14.17 -3.47 14.28
C LEU A 503 13.10 -4.00 15.24
N PRO A 504 11.88 -3.48 15.21
CA PRO A 504 10.79 -4.01 16.00
C PRO A 504 10.58 -5.50 15.79
N LYS A 505 10.02 -6.17 16.80
CA LYS A 505 9.74 -7.61 16.75
C LYS A 505 8.80 -7.95 15.60
N ALA A 506 9.21 -8.93 14.77
CA ALA A 506 8.38 -9.42 13.67
C ALA A 506 8.59 -10.92 13.44
N ASN A 507 7.55 -11.63 13.03
CA ASN A 507 7.63 -13.05 12.72
C ASN A 507 8.18 -13.26 11.31
N VAL A 508 9.49 -13.00 11.12
CA VAL A 508 10.19 -13.12 9.83
C VAL A 508 11.53 -13.82 10.05
N LEU A 509 11.89 -14.72 9.15
CA LEU A 509 13.20 -15.34 9.07
C LEU A 509 13.84 -15.03 7.72
N ILE A 510 15.12 -14.65 7.73
CA ILE A 510 15.92 -14.47 6.52
C ILE A 510 17.11 -15.41 6.56
N PHE A 511 17.20 -16.30 5.58
CA PHE A 511 18.34 -17.20 5.36
C PHE A 511 19.19 -16.62 4.22
N GLY A 512 20.45 -16.30 4.53
CA GLY A 512 21.45 -15.93 3.52
C GLY A 512 22.24 -17.16 3.10
N LEU A 513 22.44 -17.34 1.79
CA LEU A 513 23.14 -18.46 1.18
C LEU A 513 24.55 -18.07 0.74
N GLU A 514 25.43 -19.05 0.58
CA GLU A 514 26.87 -18.84 0.26
C GLU A 514 27.13 -18.16 -1.09
N ASP A 515 26.18 -18.26 -2.03
CA ASP A 515 26.21 -17.62 -3.35
C ASP A 515 25.60 -16.21 -3.38
N GLY A 516 25.14 -15.70 -2.21
CA GLY A 516 24.48 -14.41 -2.07
C GLY A 516 22.96 -14.44 -2.28
N ALA A 517 22.39 -15.60 -2.63
CA ALA A 517 20.94 -15.77 -2.67
C ALA A 517 20.34 -15.66 -1.27
N THR A 518 19.05 -15.29 -1.19
CA THR A 518 18.32 -15.21 0.07
C THR A 518 16.96 -15.87 -0.01
N VAL A 519 16.55 -16.49 1.10
CA VAL A 519 15.21 -17.02 1.30
C VAL A 519 14.61 -16.35 2.52
N VAL A 520 13.47 -15.65 2.35
CA VAL A 520 12.73 -15.03 3.45
C VAL A 520 11.45 -15.79 3.68
N VAL A 521 11.17 -16.18 4.91
CA VAL A 521 9.90 -16.85 5.29
C VAL A 521 9.13 -15.95 6.24
N ARG A 522 7.90 -15.58 5.82
CA ARG A 522 7.02 -14.65 6.55
C ARG A 522 5.58 -15.15 6.55
N PRO A 523 5.03 -15.53 7.71
CA PRO A 523 3.60 -15.82 7.83
C PRO A 523 2.76 -14.53 7.80
N SER A 524 1.54 -14.62 7.31
CA SER A 524 0.55 -13.56 7.45
C SER A 524 0.09 -13.46 8.90
N GLY A 525 -0.14 -12.22 9.37
CA GLY A 525 -0.71 -11.98 10.71
C GLY A 525 -2.22 -12.17 10.80
N THR A 526 -2.91 -12.22 9.66
CA THR A 526 -4.38 -12.19 9.58
C THR A 526 -4.99 -13.36 8.83
N GLU A 527 -4.21 -14.03 7.99
CA GLU A 527 -4.67 -15.12 7.11
C GLU A 527 -3.78 -16.36 7.32
N PRO A 528 -4.31 -17.57 7.17
CA PRO A 528 -3.52 -18.80 7.23
C PRO A 528 -2.67 -18.97 5.96
N LYS A 529 -1.64 -18.15 5.84
CA LYS A 529 -0.80 -18.01 4.65
C LYS A 529 0.65 -17.69 5.01
N ILE A 530 1.60 -18.40 4.40
CA ILE A 530 3.03 -18.08 4.45
C ILE A 530 3.47 -17.56 3.08
N LYS A 531 4.18 -16.44 3.08
CA LYS A 531 4.90 -15.93 1.92
C LYS A 531 6.38 -16.28 2.05
N THR A 532 6.95 -16.77 0.96
CA THR A 532 8.38 -16.99 0.83
C THR A 532 8.92 -16.08 -0.27
N TYR A 533 9.88 -15.22 0.09
CA TYR A 533 10.53 -14.32 -0.86
C TYR A 533 11.89 -14.93 -1.22
N PHE A 534 12.16 -15.03 -2.51
CA PHE A 534 13.42 -15.51 -3.05
C PHE A 534 14.17 -14.38 -3.71
N THR A 535 15.42 -14.21 -3.37
CA THR A 535 16.36 -13.43 -4.17
C THR A 535 17.43 -14.37 -4.69
N THR A 536 17.58 -14.48 -6.00
CA THR A 536 18.61 -15.28 -6.66
C THR A 536 19.45 -14.43 -7.58
N LEU A 537 20.66 -14.85 -7.87
CA LEU A 537 21.62 -14.17 -8.75
C LEU A 537 22.04 -15.11 -9.86
N GLY A 538 22.02 -14.63 -11.10
CA GLY A 538 22.48 -15.40 -12.25
C GLY A 538 23.24 -14.52 -13.23
N LYS A 539 23.92 -15.15 -14.17
CA LYS A 539 24.52 -14.44 -15.32
C LYS A 539 23.43 -13.90 -16.27
N ASP A 540 22.27 -14.57 -16.26
CA ASP A 540 21.10 -14.21 -17.03
C ASP A 540 19.81 -14.57 -16.26
N LEU A 541 18.64 -14.17 -16.80
CA LEU A 541 17.36 -14.43 -16.18
C LEU A 541 17.04 -15.92 -16.06
N ALA A 542 17.47 -16.74 -17.04
CA ALA A 542 17.18 -18.16 -17.06
C ALA A 542 17.92 -18.90 -15.93
N GLU A 543 19.17 -18.53 -15.66
CA GLU A 543 19.95 -19.07 -14.55
C GLU A 543 19.37 -18.66 -13.21
N ALA A 544 19.07 -17.38 -13.00
CA ALA A 544 18.44 -16.89 -11.78
C ALA A 544 17.05 -17.53 -11.51
N GLN A 545 16.25 -17.74 -12.57
CA GLN A 545 14.95 -18.42 -12.47
C GLN A 545 15.12 -19.91 -12.11
N LYS A 546 16.09 -20.59 -12.71
CA LYS A 546 16.41 -21.99 -12.39
C LYS A 546 16.77 -22.13 -10.90
N GLU A 547 17.63 -21.25 -10.40
CA GLU A 547 18.00 -21.24 -8.97
C GLU A 547 16.80 -21.02 -8.07
N LYS A 548 15.92 -20.07 -8.39
CA LYS A 548 14.66 -19.85 -7.66
C LYS A 548 13.81 -21.11 -7.63
N ASP A 549 13.67 -21.80 -8.76
CA ASP A 549 12.83 -22.99 -8.87
C ASP A 549 13.42 -24.16 -8.05
N GLU A 550 14.73 -24.32 -8.02
CA GLU A 550 15.44 -25.28 -7.16
C GLU A 550 15.20 -25.00 -5.67
N LEU A 551 15.32 -23.73 -5.23
CA LEU A 551 15.05 -23.32 -3.86
C LEU A 551 13.58 -23.54 -3.48
N ALA A 552 12.64 -23.17 -4.36
CA ALA A 552 11.22 -23.37 -4.13
C ALA A 552 10.85 -24.85 -4.02
N ALA A 553 11.45 -25.72 -4.84
CA ALA A 553 11.20 -27.16 -4.80
C ALA A 553 11.59 -27.81 -3.46
N VAL A 554 12.68 -27.34 -2.83
CA VAL A 554 13.13 -27.83 -1.51
C VAL A 554 12.23 -27.31 -0.38
N LEU A 555 11.70 -26.09 -0.52
CA LEU A 555 10.86 -25.46 0.51
C LEU A 555 9.42 -25.93 0.48
N LYS A 556 8.88 -26.23 -0.71
CA LYS A 556 7.48 -26.64 -0.88
C LYS A 556 7.04 -27.77 0.05
N PRO A 557 7.81 -28.86 0.26
CA PRO A 557 7.44 -29.93 1.20
C PRO A 557 7.32 -29.48 2.67
N LEU A 558 7.99 -28.40 3.07
CA LEU A 558 7.90 -27.87 4.43
C LEU A 558 6.57 -27.17 4.69
N PHE A 559 5.88 -26.75 3.62
CA PHE A 559 4.59 -26.03 3.67
C PHE A 559 3.40 -26.91 3.24
N SER A 560 3.63 -28.17 2.85
CA SER A 560 2.58 -29.12 2.42
C SER A 560 1.87 -29.84 3.57
#